data_49f3b9ccb7a66683403f56c2abfe2b68
#
_entry.id   49f3b9ccb7a66683403f56c2abfe2b68
#
_cell.length_a   1.000
_cell.length_b   1.000
_cell.length_c   1.000
_cell.angle_alpha   90.00
_cell.angle_beta   90.00
_cell.angle_gamma   90.00
#
_symmetry.space_group_name_H-M   'P 1'
#
loop_
_entity.id
_entity.type
_entity.pdbx_description
1 polymer ?
#
loop_
_entity_poly.entity_id
_entity_poly.type
_entity_poly.pdbx_seq_one_letter_code
_entity_poly.pdbx_strand_id
1 'polypeptide(L)'
;MALLRWDPFREMASLQDRMNRIFPDFRVRSPLGEEEITQGAWAPPVDIYETNESIVLEAELPGITKDNIFVEVKDSTLTLKGDKKFEREGREENYHRVERSYGAFQRVFTLPSTVQQDKVKAKFKDGILEITLPKMEEAKPKQIKVEAS
;
A
#
# COMPACT_ATOMS: atom_id res chain seq x y z
N MET A 1 -33.12 32.24 18.85
CA MET A 1 -32.83 31.50 17.62
C MET A 1 -31.37 31.09 17.66
N ALA A 2 -31.09 29.77 17.74
CA ALA A 2 -29.75 29.26 17.60
C ALA A 2 -29.39 29.24 16.11
N LEU A 3 -28.42 30.03 15.70
CA LEU A 3 -27.81 29.92 14.38
C LEU A 3 -27.02 28.61 14.35
N LEU A 4 -27.55 27.60 13.68
CA LEU A 4 -26.81 26.39 13.35
C LEU A 4 -25.68 26.79 12.40
N ARG A 5 -24.49 26.90 12.95
CA ARG A 5 -23.28 27.06 12.17
C ARG A 5 -23.06 25.74 11.41
N TRP A 6 -23.32 25.78 10.12
CA TRP A 6 -22.98 24.66 9.23
C TRP A 6 -21.46 24.57 9.13
N ASP A 7 -20.92 23.47 9.64
CA ASP A 7 -19.48 23.15 9.59
C ASP A 7 -19.29 21.92 8.69
N PRO A 8 -18.85 22.12 7.43
CA PRO A 8 -18.70 21.04 6.48
C PRO A 8 -17.63 20.01 6.89
N PHE A 9 -16.61 20.41 7.66
CA PHE A 9 -15.58 19.50 8.13
C PHE A 9 -16.09 18.57 9.24
N ARG A 10 -17.00 19.04 10.05
CA ARG A 10 -17.64 18.24 11.10
C ARG A 10 -18.62 17.22 10.51
N GLU A 11 -19.29 17.57 9.43
CA GLU A 11 -20.17 16.65 8.69
C GLU A 11 -19.37 15.57 7.95
N MET A 12 -18.22 15.90 7.35
CA MET A 12 -17.34 14.91 6.72
C MET A 12 -16.78 13.92 7.73
N ALA A 13 -16.33 14.36 8.90
CA ALA A 13 -15.87 13.48 9.96
C ALA A 13 -16.97 12.55 10.47
N SER A 14 -18.21 13.07 10.63
CA SER A 14 -19.35 12.27 11.05
C SER A 14 -19.82 11.29 9.96
N LEU A 15 -19.67 11.63 8.68
CA LEU A 15 -19.97 10.74 7.57
C LEU A 15 -18.98 9.55 7.52
N GLN A 16 -17.71 9.84 7.74
CA GLN A 16 -16.66 8.82 7.80
C GLN A 16 -16.85 7.86 9.00
N ASP A 17 -17.25 8.40 10.16
CA ASP A 17 -17.62 7.59 11.33
C ASP A 17 -18.87 6.74 11.09
N ARG A 18 -19.87 7.27 10.39
CA ARG A 18 -21.07 6.52 10.02
C ARG A 18 -20.77 5.42 9.01
N MET A 19 -19.91 5.68 8.01
CA MET A 19 -19.45 4.66 7.07
C MET A 19 -18.68 3.56 7.78
N ASN A 20 -17.81 3.89 8.73
CA ASN A 20 -17.07 2.91 9.53
C ASN A 20 -17.97 2.08 10.46
N ARG A 21 -19.12 2.60 10.86
CA ARG A 21 -20.12 1.86 11.67
C ARG A 21 -21.05 0.98 10.85
N ILE A 22 -21.42 1.44 9.64
CA ILE A 22 -22.35 0.73 8.75
C ILE A 22 -21.64 -0.39 7.99
N PHE A 23 -20.34 -0.21 7.70
CA PHE A 23 -19.50 -1.19 7.02
C PHE A 23 -18.28 -1.56 7.86
N PRO A 24 -18.47 -2.22 9.03
CA PRO A 24 -17.34 -2.71 9.82
C PRO A 24 -16.48 -3.71 9.03
N ASP A 25 -17.05 -4.35 8.01
CA ASP A 25 -16.36 -5.27 7.11
C ASP A 25 -15.78 -4.58 5.85
N PHE A 26 -16.00 -3.29 5.68
CA PHE A 26 -15.39 -2.52 4.59
C PHE A 26 -13.97 -2.02 4.91
N ARG A 27 -13.42 -2.45 6.02
CA ARG A 27 -11.97 -2.62 6.08
C ARG A 27 -11.67 -3.65 5.00
N VAL A 28 -11.23 -3.17 3.86
CA VAL A 28 -10.61 -4.01 2.85
C VAL A 28 -9.65 -4.91 3.63
N ARG A 29 -10.05 -6.15 3.87
CA ARG A 29 -9.15 -7.14 4.45
C ARG A 29 -7.99 -7.19 3.48
N SER A 30 -6.91 -6.51 3.86
CA SER A 30 -5.69 -6.62 3.09
C SER A 30 -5.38 -8.11 2.99
N PRO A 31 -5.25 -8.69 1.80
CA PRO A 31 -4.86 -10.08 1.68
C PRO A 31 -3.49 -10.35 2.33
N LEU A 32 -2.78 -9.31 2.71
CA LEU A 32 -1.49 -9.36 3.39
C LEU A 32 -1.58 -9.28 4.93
N GLY A 33 -2.79 -9.36 5.52
CA GLY A 33 -2.98 -9.32 6.97
C GLY A 33 -3.35 -7.94 7.55
N GLU A 34 -3.67 -7.92 8.84
CA GLU A 34 -4.27 -6.75 9.49
C GLU A 34 -3.26 -5.72 10.02
N GLU A 35 -1.98 -6.07 10.10
CA GLU A 35 -0.96 -5.21 10.69
C GLU A 35 -0.10 -4.56 9.59
N GLU A 36 -0.45 -3.34 9.27
CA GLU A 36 0.38 -2.46 8.47
C GLU A 36 1.01 -1.40 9.36
N ILE A 37 2.33 -1.37 9.41
CA ILE A 37 3.08 -0.33 10.10
C ILE A 37 3.63 0.63 9.06
N THR A 38 3.21 1.89 9.18
CA THR A 38 3.75 2.99 8.38
C THR A 38 4.66 3.84 9.25
N GLN A 39 5.91 3.98 8.84
CA GLN A 39 6.90 4.80 9.52
C GLN A 39 7.62 5.71 8.51
N GLY A 40 8.03 6.89 8.95
CA GLY A 40 8.80 7.82 8.15
C GLY A 40 8.12 9.17 7.97
N ALA A 41 8.73 10.03 7.15
CA ALA A 41 8.27 11.40 6.90
C ALA A 41 7.01 11.46 6.03
N TRP A 42 6.75 10.43 5.24
CA TRP A 42 5.59 10.29 4.39
C TRP A 42 5.29 8.80 4.12
N ALA A 43 4.10 8.51 3.65
CA ALA A 43 3.69 7.15 3.30
C ALA A 43 3.29 7.08 1.82
N PRO A 44 3.95 6.25 1.00
CA PRO A 44 3.52 6.03 -0.37
C PRO A 44 2.14 5.34 -0.41
N PRO A 45 1.23 5.79 -1.26
CA PRO A 45 -0.02 5.08 -1.51
C PRO A 45 0.24 3.69 -2.08
N VAL A 46 -0.52 2.71 -1.65
CA VAL A 46 -0.39 1.30 -2.05
C VAL A 46 -1.76 0.71 -2.36
N ASP A 47 -1.85 0.05 -3.49
CA ASP A 47 -2.95 -0.84 -3.83
C ASP A 47 -2.50 -2.29 -3.69
N ILE A 48 -3.38 -3.13 -3.17
CA ILE A 48 -3.14 -4.57 -3.06
C ILE A 48 -4.34 -5.30 -3.66
N TYR A 49 -4.07 -6.17 -4.62
CA TYR A 49 -5.10 -6.99 -5.24
C TYR A 49 -4.64 -8.44 -5.38
N GLU A 50 -5.58 -9.32 -5.56
CA GLU A 50 -5.37 -10.75 -5.64
C GLU A 50 -5.86 -11.30 -6.98
N THR A 51 -5.03 -12.13 -7.60
CA THR A 51 -5.37 -12.94 -8.77
C THR A 51 -5.46 -14.41 -8.36
N ASN A 52 -5.81 -15.28 -9.30
CA ASN A 52 -5.78 -16.73 -9.05
C ASN A 52 -4.37 -17.24 -8.70
N GLU A 53 -3.33 -16.60 -9.23
CA GLU A 53 -1.94 -17.06 -9.14
C GLU A 53 -1.11 -16.31 -8.09
N SER A 54 -1.45 -15.06 -7.79
CA SER A 54 -0.60 -14.17 -7.02
C SER A 54 -1.39 -13.13 -6.23
N ILE A 55 -0.76 -12.62 -5.19
CA ILE A 55 -1.11 -11.34 -4.60
C ILE A 55 -0.16 -10.30 -5.21
N VAL A 56 -0.68 -9.14 -5.59
CA VAL A 56 0.09 -8.05 -6.20
C VAL A 56 -0.06 -6.80 -5.37
N LEU A 57 1.06 -6.18 -5.05
CA LEU A 57 1.14 -4.90 -4.37
C LEU A 57 1.72 -3.87 -5.34
N GLU A 58 1.02 -2.75 -5.51
CA GLU A 58 1.47 -1.63 -6.31
C GLU A 58 1.64 -0.39 -5.42
N ALA A 59 2.84 0.18 -5.41
CA ALA A 59 3.16 1.36 -4.63
C ALA A 59 3.52 2.53 -5.55
N GLU A 60 2.95 3.70 -5.27
CA GLU A 60 3.29 4.94 -5.96
C GLU A 60 4.55 5.57 -5.35
N LEU A 61 5.64 5.56 -6.10
CA LEU A 61 6.93 6.09 -5.70
C LEU A 61 7.47 7.11 -6.72
N PRO A 62 6.73 8.19 -7.01
CA PRO A 62 7.15 9.17 -7.99
C PRO A 62 8.36 9.96 -7.51
N GLY A 63 9.31 10.22 -8.41
CA GLY A 63 10.50 11.01 -8.10
C GLY A 63 11.56 10.27 -7.27
N ILE A 64 11.47 8.93 -7.20
CA ILE A 64 12.48 8.08 -6.55
C ILE A 64 13.20 7.27 -7.62
N THR A 65 14.49 7.06 -7.45
CA THR A 65 15.26 6.13 -8.28
C THR A 65 15.21 4.72 -7.69
N LYS A 66 15.32 3.70 -8.53
CA LYS A 66 15.32 2.29 -8.08
C LYS A 66 16.37 2.00 -7.01
N ASP A 67 17.50 2.70 -7.03
CA ASP A 67 18.61 2.50 -6.09
C ASP A 67 18.28 2.98 -4.67
N ASN A 68 17.23 3.79 -4.54
CA ASN A 68 16.71 4.28 -3.26
C ASN A 68 15.45 3.53 -2.79
N ILE A 69 15.14 2.38 -3.41
CA ILE A 69 14.00 1.53 -3.06
C ILE A 69 14.55 0.18 -2.58
N PHE A 70 14.09 -0.26 -1.42
CA PHE A 70 14.49 -1.52 -0.80
C PHE A 70 13.25 -2.34 -0.46
N VAL A 71 13.23 -3.57 -0.92
CA VAL A 71 12.18 -4.55 -0.63
C VAL A 71 12.82 -5.76 0.03
N GLU A 72 12.34 -6.13 1.19
CA GLU A 72 12.80 -7.28 1.94
C GLU A 72 11.63 -8.16 2.35
N VAL A 73 11.80 -9.46 2.22
CA VAL A 73 10.87 -10.46 2.77
C VAL A 73 11.60 -11.31 3.78
N LYS A 74 11.14 -11.28 5.01
CA LYS A 74 11.69 -12.04 6.12
C LYS A 74 10.60 -12.40 7.14
N ASP A 75 10.59 -13.65 7.61
CA ASP A 75 9.68 -14.13 8.65
C ASP A 75 8.21 -13.77 8.39
N SER A 76 7.73 -14.05 7.18
CA SER A 76 6.38 -13.70 6.73
C SER A 76 6.06 -12.20 6.75
N THR A 77 7.07 -11.39 6.66
CA THR A 77 6.94 -9.92 6.64
C THR A 77 7.58 -9.36 5.38
N LEU A 78 6.82 -8.54 4.65
CA LEU A 78 7.30 -7.72 3.55
C LEU A 78 7.58 -6.33 4.05
N THR A 79 8.81 -5.88 3.92
CA THR A 79 9.21 -4.50 4.24
C THR A 79 9.54 -3.76 2.96
N LEU A 80 8.83 -2.67 2.71
CA LEU A 80 9.11 -1.70 1.66
C LEU A 80 9.64 -0.44 2.31
N LYS A 81 10.85 -0.04 1.99
CA LYS A 81 11.47 1.20 2.49
C LYS A 81 12.22 1.94 1.39
N GLY A 82 12.41 3.20 1.58
CA GLY A 82 13.18 4.03 0.67
C GLY A 82 13.37 5.44 1.18
N ASP A 83 14.03 6.23 0.35
CA ASP A 83 14.29 7.63 0.63
C ASP A 83 14.04 8.48 -0.61
N LYS A 84 13.09 9.39 -0.52
CA LYS A 84 12.81 10.39 -1.55
C LYS A 84 13.57 11.65 -1.23
N LYS A 85 14.72 11.80 -1.86
CA LYS A 85 15.60 12.93 -1.64
C LYS A 85 15.01 14.22 -2.19
N PHE A 86 15.12 15.26 -1.40
CA PHE A 86 14.85 16.62 -1.85
C PHE A 86 16.15 17.23 -2.39
N GLU A 87 16.29 17.29 -3.69
CA GLU A 87 17.43 17.92 -4.33
C GLU A 87 17.26 19.44 -4.33
N ARG A 88 17.89 20.09 -3.35
CA ARG A 88 17.80 21.55 -3.15
C ARG A 88 18.94 22.34 -3.75
N GLU A 89 19.77 21.78 -4.58
CA GLU A 89 20.96 22.49 -5.08
C GLU A 89 20.61 23.86 -5.67
N GLY A 90 20.90 24.91 -4.91
CA GLY A 90 20.87 26.32 -5.33
C GLY A 90 19.47 26.94 -5.51
N ARG A 91 18.38 26.33 -5.02
CA ARG A 91 17.00 26.79 -5.28
C ARG A 91 16.19 27.14 -4.03
N GLU A 92 16.75 27.05 -2.83
CA GLU A 92 16.01 27.24 -1.58
C GLU A 92 15.33 28.61 -1.47
N GLU A 93 15.98 29.65 -1.97
CA GLU A 93 15.51 31.05 -1.87
C GLU A 93 14.39 31.39 -2.88
N ASN A 94 14.07 30.50 -3.84
CA ASN A 94 13.17 30.79 -4.94
C ASN A 94 11.84 30.02 -4.88
N TYR A 95 11.59 29.21 -3.84
CA TYR A 95 10.32 28.48 -3.71
C TYR A 95 9.21 29.40 -3.21
N HIS A 96 8.11 29.44 -3.97
CA HIS A 96 6.88 30.13 -3.57
C HIS A 96 5.90 29.20 -2.84
N ARG A 97 5.99 27.89 -3.09
CA ARG A 97 5.15 26.87 -2.48
C ARG A 97 5.86 25.53 -2.49
N VAL A 98 5.73 24.78 -1.42
CA VAL A 98 6.22 23.40 -1.29
C VAL A 98 5.09 22.55 -0.77
N GLU A 99 4.56 21.66 -1.60
CA GLU A 99 3.45 20.74 -1.29
C GLU A 99 3.86 19.26 -1.44
N ARG A 100 4.96 19.00 -2.15
CA ARG A 100 5.47 17.65 -2.36
C ARG A 100 6.11 17.11 -1.10
N SER A 101 5.88 15.82 -0.83
CA SER A 101 6.47 15.14 0.32
C SER A 101 7.82 14.52 -0.03
N TYR A 102 8.73 14.56 0.92
CA TYR A 102 10.10 14.05 0.79
C TYR A 102 10.53 13.31 2.06
N GLY A 103 11.63 12.59 1.95
CA GLY A 103 12.28 11.92 3.05
C GLY A 103 12.14 10.40 3.02
N ALA A 104 12.61 9.78 4.10
CA ALA A 104 12.53 8.34 4.27
C ALA A 104 11.10 7.87 4.50
N PHE A 105 10.78 6.71 3.98
CA PHE A 105 9.52 6.00 4.25
C PHE A 105 9.79 4.52 4.54
N GLN A 106 8.89 3.93 5.28
CA GLN A 106 8.86 2.48 5.51
C GLN A 106 7.42 2.03 5.63
N ARG A 107 7.07 0.97 4.90
CA ARG A 107 5.80 0.26 5.04
C ARG A 107 6.07 -1.23 5.28
N VAL A 108 5.32 -1.82 6.18
CA VAL A 108 5.48 -3.20 6.60
C VAL A 108 4.16 -3.93 6.45
N PHE A 109 4.19 -5.08 5.79
CA PHE A 109 3.00 -5.90 5.51
C PHE A 109 3.24 -7.32 6.01
N THR A 110 2.28 -7.88 6.72
CA THR A 110 2.30 -9.29 7.10
C THR A 110 1.83 -10.14 5.93
N LEU A 111 2.64 -11.09 5.50
CA LEU A 111 2.33 -11.99 4.40
C LEU A 111 1.52 -13.21 4.90
N PRO A 112 0.46 -13.60 4.18
CA PRO A 112 -0.23 -14.85 4.47
C PRO A 112 0.66 -16.06 4.20
N SER A 113 0.44 -17.15 4.92
CA SER A 113 1.17 -18.40 4.75
C SER A 113 1.01 -19.06 3.36
N THR A 114 0.04 -18.57 2.58
CA THR A 114 -0.24 -19.03 1.21
C THR A 114 0.71 -18.49 0.15
N VAL A 115 1.60 -17.58 0.52
CA VAL A 115 2.57 -16.94 -0.39
C VAL A 115 3.88 -17.72 -0.42
N GLN A 116 4.41 -17.93 -1.62
CA GLN A 116 5.77 -18.45 -1.82
C GLN A 116 6.80 -17.33 -1.64
N GLN A 117 7.29 -17.15 -0.42
CA GLN A 117 8.15 -16.01 -0.05
C GLN A 117 9.47 -15.97 -0.81
N ASP A 118 10.00 -17.13 -1.20
CA ASP A 118 11.24 -17.28 -1.98
C ASP A 118 11.11 -16.91 -3.47
N LYS A 119 9.88 -16.73 -3.95
CA LYS A 119 9.57 -16.40 -5.34
C LYS A 119 8.98 -14.99 -5.54
N VAL A 120 9.06 -14.16 -4.55
CA VAL A 120 8.62 -12.75 -4.65
C VAL A 120 9.48 -12.01 -5.67
N LYS A 121 8.82 -11.22 -6.51
CA LYS A 121 9.46 -10.40 -7.53
C LYS A 121 9.01 -8.96 -7.40
N ALA A 122 9.91 -8.03 -7.70
CA ALA A 122 9.62 -6.61 -7.73
C ALA A 122 10.08 -5.99 -9.05
N LYS A 123 9.24 -5.12 -9.61
CA LYS A 123 9.53 -4.33 -10.81
C LYS A 123 9.21 -2.87 -10.54
N PHE A 124 10.06 -1.98 -11.01
CA PHE A 124 9.85 -0.55 -10.90
C PHE A 124 9.85 0.10 -12.26
N LYS A 125 8.74 0.75 -12.59
CA LYS A 125 8.56 1.42 -13.89
C LYS A 125 7.61 2.61 -13.73
N ASP A 126 7.95 3.72 -14.35
CA ASP A 126 7.09 4.92 -14.42
C ASP A 126 6.62 5.42 -13.04
N GLY A 127 7.46 5.28 -12.01
CA GLY A 127 7.14 5.67 -10.64
C GLY A 127 6.27 4.67 -9.87
N ILE A 128 5.93 3.53 -10.45
CA ILE A 128 5.15 2.47 -9.81
C ILE A 128 6.06 1.28 -9.49
N LEU A 129 6.07 0.89 -8.23
CA LEU A 129 6.68 -0.36 -7.78
C LEU A 129 5.62 -1.45 -7.70
N GLU A 130 5.74 -2.44 -8.55
CA GLU A 130 4.91 -3.65 -8.52
C GLU A 130 5.65 -4.77 -7.80
N ILE A 131 5.06 -5.33 -6.76
CA ILE A 131 5.57 -6.50 -6.05
C ILE A 131 4.60 -7.65 -6.26
N THR A 132 5.06 -8.71 -6.90
CA THR A 132 4.28 -9.91 -7.16
C THR A 132 4.65 -11.00 -6.16
N LEU A 133 3.65 -11.49 -5.46
CA LEU A 133 3.74 -12.51 -4.40
C LEU A 133 3.02 -13.78 -4.89
N PRO A 134 3.72 -14.74 -5.51
CA PRO A 134 3.10 -15.97 -6.01
C PRO A 134 2.47 -16.79 -4.89
N LYS A 135 1.32 -17.37 -5.15
CA LYS A 135 0.63 -18.28 -4.23
C LYS A 135 1.26 -19.68 -4.29
N MET A 136 1.22 -20.38 -3.17
CA MET A 136 1.49 -21.81 -3.15
C MET A 136 0.44 -22.56 -3.96
N GLU A 137 0.78 -23.70 -4.55
CA GLU A 137 -0.14 -24.48 -5.39
C GLU A 137 -1.40 -24.88 -4.63
N GLU A 138 -1.30 -25.19 -3.33
CA GLU A 138 -2.44 -25.55 -2.47
C GLU A 138 -3.43 -24.40 -2.27
N ALA A 139 -2.99 -23.15 -2.44
CA ALA A 139 -3.80 -21.95 -2.27
C ALA A 139 -4.46 -21.48 -3.57
N LYS A 140 -4.09 -22.06 -4.71
CA LYS A 140 -4.68 -21.72 -6.00
C LYS A 140 -6.01 -22.40 -6.22
N PRO A 141 -6.98 -21.77 -6.91
CA PRO A 141 -8.24 -22.40 -7.26
C PRO A 141 -8.02 -23.65 -8.10
N LYS A 142 -8.74 -24.72 -7.75
CA LYS A 142 -8.73 -25.97 -8.53
C LYS A 142 -10.05 -26.11 -9.29
N GLN A 143 -9.96 -26.33 -10.59
CA GLN A 143 -11.13 -26.74 -11.37
C GLN A 143 -11.41 -28.22 -11.13
N ILE A 144 -12.64 -28.52 -10.73
CA ILE A 144 -13.12 -29.90 -10.57
C ILE A 144 -13.91 -30.26 -11.82
N LYS A 145 -13.48 -31.29 -12.52
CA LYS A 145 -14.20 -31.83 -13.66
C LYS A 145 -15.41 -32.61 -13.13
N VAL A 146 -16.60 -32.21 -13.57
CA VAL A 146 -17.81 -32.96 -13.25
C VAL A 146 -17.93 -34.16 -14.20
N GLU A 147 -17.99 -35.34 -13.63
CA GLU A 147 -18.23 -36.57 -14.38
C GLU A 147 -19.75 -36.86 -14.40
N ALA A 148 -20.26 -37.18 -15.58
CA ALA A 148 -21.64 -37.65 -15.70
C ALA A 148 -21.73 -39.12 -15.23
N SER A 149 -22.65 -39.40 -14.34
CA SER A 149 -22.95 -40.76 -13.90
C SER A 149 -23.94 -41.46 -14.83
#